data_b3cee7cd863759abb4a6fedf4fc2b9e4
#
_entry.id   b3cee7cd863759abb4a6fedf4fc2b9e4
#
_cell.length_a   1.000
_cell.length_b   1.000
_cell.length_c   1.000
_cell.angle_alpha   90.00
_cell.angle_beta   90.00
_cell.angle_gamma   90.00
#
_symmetry.space_group_name_H-M   'P 1'
#
loop_
_entity.id
_entity.type
_entity.pdbx_description
1 polymer ?
#
loop_
_entity_poly.entity_id
_entity_poly.type
_entity_poly.pdbx_seq_one_letter_code
_entity_poly.pdbx_strand_id
1 'polypeptide(L)'
;MSARRLRVLHLVQNLNYGGMERLIAELAARADPARLEVHVMALQYVGRFGRELEGCARVHLAPPMPPWSLLRPSLLAREVARVAPDVVHTHSGVWLKGATAARMAGVPRVVHTEHGRRSPDPPDDRLLDRLAARRTDVTAAVSAALADHLRRGVVGRRARVEVVPNGVDTGAFRPRGDDGALRRELGIAADAPVLLSVGRLEPVKGYAVMVRALADLRALAPALAARAVLVVAGDGAERRRLESLARSLGVDAALRLIGWRDDVHALHAAADVFTLSSRSEGTSVSLLEAMAAGLCPVVTDVGGNAAVLGPELAHRLVPGGRAESLAAAWAGALAHPAARAEDAAAARARVGGHFSADAMAERYEALYRGEPVPAAVRVRGARQEALR
;
A
#
# COMPACT_ATOMS: atom_id res chain seq x y z
N MET A 1 27.62 24.57 3.46
CA MET A 1 27.16 24.43 4.86
C MET A 1 26.40 23.10 4.95
N SER A 2 26.82 22.18 5.83
CA SER A 2 26.08 20.93 6.04
C SER A 2 24.67 21.25 6.54
N ALA A 3 23.64 20.68 5.89
CA ALA A 3 22.25 20.86 6.33
C ALA A 3 22.10 20.33 7.76
N ARG A 4 21.41 21.07 8.64
CA ARG A 4 21.14 20.63 10.02
C ARG A 4 20.44 19.28 10.01
N ARG A 5 20.89 18.33 10.83
CA ARG A 5 20.22 17.05 11.09
C ARG A 5 18.85 17.31 11.70
N LEU A 6 17.79 16.79 11.08
CA LEU A 6 16.42 16.92 11.58
C LEU A 6 16.03 15.66 12.36
N ARG A 7 15.32 15.85 13.47
CA ARG A 7 14.66 14.77 14.20
C ARG A 7 13.20 14.66 13.75
N VAL A 8 12.86 13.52 13.16
CA VAL A 8 11.51 13.23 12.64
C VAL A 8 10.85 12.19 13.53
N LEU A 9 9.65 12.48 14.05
CA LEU A 9 8.85 11.55 14.83
C LEU A 9 7.63 11.12 14.02
N HIS A 10 7.61 9.85 13.59
CA HIS A 10 6.43 9.23 13.01
C HIS A 10 5.46 8.80 14.11
N LEU A 11 4.18 9.18 13.99
CA LEU A 11 3.10 8.75 14.88
C LEU A 11 2.17 7.79 14.15
N VAL A 12 1.96 6.61 14.71
CA VAL A 12 1.14 5.53 14.16
C VAL A 12 0.21 4.94 15.21
N GLN A 13 -0.89 4.33 14.80
CA GLN A 13 -1.78 3.64 15.73
C GLN A 13 -1.10 2.43 16.36
N ASN A 14 -0.47 1.60 15.56
CA ASN A 14 0.33 0.45 15.96
C ASN A 14 1.40 0.14 14.89
N LEU A 15 2.34 -0.77 15.19
CA LEU A 15 3.38 -1.23 14.28
C LEU A 15 3.19 -2.73 14.01
N ASN A 16 2.01 -3.11 13.51
CA ASN A 16 1.72 -4.50 13.22
C ASN A 16 2.00 -4.82 11.74
N TYR A 17 0.99 -5.28 11.00
CA TYR A 17 1.15 -5.72 9.61
C TYR A 17 0.36 -4.81 8.67
N GLY A 18 1.04 -4.25 7.66
CA GLY A 18 0.37 -3.47 6.64
C GLY A 18 1.33 -2.71 5.72
N GLY A 19 0.77 -2.16 4.64
CA GLY A 19 1.55 -1.37 3.69
C GLY A 19 2.05 -0.04 4.28
N MET A 20 1.32 0.53 5.24
CA MET A 20 1.74 1.76 5.93
C MET A 20 2.98 1.51 6.80
N GLU A 21 2.98 0.44 7.57
CA GLU A 21 4.09 0.04 8.44
C GLU A 21 5.33 -0.30 7.61
N ARG A 22 5.16 -1.00 6.49
CA ARG A 22 6.24 -1.27 5.53
C ARG A 22 6.82 0.04 4.99
N LEU A 23 5.99 1.00 4.61
CA LEU A 23 6.44 2.31 4.12
C LEU A 23 7.26 3.06 5.16
N ILE A 24 6.87 3.03 6.43
CA ILE A 24 7.63 3.68 7.51
C ILE A 24 8.99 3.00 7.69
N ALA A 25 9.04 1.67 7.63
CA ALA A 25 10.30 0.92 7.68
C ALA A 25 11.21 1.27 6.50
N GLU A 26 10.65 1.38 5.29
CA GLU A 26 11.39 1.81 4.10
C GLU A 26 11.93 3.24 4.22
N LEU A 27 11.15 4.17 4.77
CA LEU A 27 11.61 5.55 5.02
C LEU A 27 12.73 5.59 6.06
N ALA A 28 12.59 4.82 7.14
CA ALA A 28 13.60 4.76 8.19
C ALA A 28 14.92 4.14 7.70
N ALA A 29 14.83 3.07 6.93
CA ALA A 29 16.00 2.38 6.38
C ALA A 29 16.79 3.22 5.37
N ARG A 30 16.12 4.16 4.68
CA ARG A 30 16.72 5.08 3.67
C ARG A 30 17.10 6.44 4.22
N ALA A 31 16.78 6.71 5.47
CA ALA A 31 17.17 7.96 6.09
C ALA A 31 18.70 8.04 6.21
N ASP A 32 19.30 9.07 5.63
CA ASP A 32 20.72 9.37 5.86
C ASP A 32 20.91 9.78 7.34
N PRO A 33 21.64 8.99 8.15
CA PRO A 33 21.83 9.30 9.57
C PRO A 33 22.52 10.65 9.84
N ALA A 34 23.25 11.19 8.87
CA ALA A 34 23.85 12.52 8.97
C ALA A 34 22.81 13.64 8.80
N ARG A 35 21.69 13.35 8.15
CA ARG A 35 20.63 14.32 7.79
C ARG A 35 19.35 14.16 8.60
N LEU A 36 18.99 12.93 8.94
CA LEU A 36 17.75 12.59 9.65
C LEU A 36 18.02 11.69 10.86
N GLU A 37 17.34 11.97 11.95
CA GLU A 37 17.19 11.07 13.11
C GLU A 37 15.75 10.63 13.18
N VAL A 38 15.49 9.35 12.90
CA VAL A 38 14.13 8.81 12.78
C VAL A 38 13.68 8.20 14.10
N HIS A 39 12.52 8.65 14.57
CA HIS A 39 11.79 8.09 15.70
C HIS A 39 10.41 7.60 15.23
N VAL A 40 9.92 6.52 15.79
CA VAL A 40 8.57 6.01 15.52
C VAL A 40 7.86 5.76 16.84
N MET A 41 6.68 6.32 17.03
CA MET A 41 5.89 6.13 18.25
C MET A 41 4.55 5.47 17.90
N ALA A 42 4.35 4.26 18.44
CA ALA A 42 3.08 3.56 18.39
C ALA A 42 2.18 4.02 19.54
N LEU A 43 0.89 4.28 19.26
CA LEU A 43 -0.06 4.74 20.26
C LEU A 43 -0.75 3.60 21.03
N GLN A 44 -0.78 2.39 20.50
CA GLN A 44 -1.45 1.25 21.13
C GLN A 44 -0.49 0.13 21.49
N TYR A 45 0.25 -0.39 20.52
CA TYR A 45 1.22 -1.46 20.75
C TYR A 45 2.30 -1.48 19.66
N VAL A 46 3.46 -2.00 20.01
CA VAL A 46 4.55 -2.29 19.09
C VAL A 46 4.41 -3.74 18.65
N GLY A 47 4.06 -3.94 17.38
CA GLY A 47 3.95 -5.25 16.76
C GLY A 47 5.25 -5.67 16.07
N ARG A 48 5.12 -6.53 15.06
CA ARG A 48 6.26 -7.14 14.38
C ARG A 48 7.18 -6.12 13.70
N PHE A 49 6.63 -5.10 13.03
CA PHE A 49 7.44 -4.05 12.39
C PHE A 49 8.31 -3.25 13.37
N GLY A 50 8.03 -3.30 14.67
CA GLY A 50 8.94 -2.74 15.66
C GLY A 50 10.35 -3.32 15.60
N ARG A 51 10.48 -4.63 15.35
CA ARG A 51 11.76 -5.32 15.16
C ARG A 51 12.45 -4.97 13.84
N GLU A 52 11.69 -4.78 12.77
CA GLU A 52 12.23 -4.36 11.46
C GLU A 52 12.80 -2.94 11.49
N LEU A 53 12.39 -2.12 12.46
CA LEU A 53 12.90 -0.77 12.68
C LEU A 53 14.17 -0.72 13.54
N GLU A 54 14.55 -1.85 14.17
CA GLU A 54 15.78 -1.92 14.98
C GLU A 54 17.02 -1.60 14.11
N GLY A 55 17.84 -0.70 14.61
CA GLY A 55 19.04 -0.23 13.89
C GLY A 55 18.81 0.96 12.93
N CYS A 56 17.60 1.23 12.46
CA CYS A 56 17.32 2.37 11.58
C CYS A 56 16.42 3.46 12.20
N ALA A 57 15.67 3.14 13.28
CA ALA A 57 14.84 4.10 14.00
C ALA A 57 14.81 3.83 15.50
N ARG A 58 14.48 4.85 16.30
CA ARG A 58 14.16 4.69 17.72
C ARG A 58 12.67 4.47 17.89
N VAL A 59 12.28 3.31 18.40
CA VAL A 59 10.88 2.93 18.58
C VAL A 59 10.41 3.29 19.99
N HIS A 60 9.23 3.91 20.08
CA HIS A 60 8.57 4.32 21.33
C HIS A 60 7.16 3.72 21.39
N LEU A 61 6.71 3.44 22.61
CA LEU A 61 5.30 3.13 22.89
C LEU A 61 4.72 4.25 23.74
N ALA A 62 3.65 4.88 23.27
CA ALA A 62 2.95 5.88 24.05
C ALA A 62 2.22 5.24 25.25
N PRO A 63 2.07 5.95 26.39
CA PRO A 63 1.28 5.45 27.49
C PRO A 63 -0.20 5.30 27.09
N PRO A 64 -0.96 4.41 27.72
CA PRO A 64 -2.40 4.30 27.48
C PRO A 64 -3.10 5.64 27.64
N MET A 65 -3.93 5.98 26.67
CA MET A 65 -4.62 7.27 26.64
C MET A 65 -6.14 7.05 26.68
N PRO A 66 -6.86 7.84 27.50
CA PRO A 66 -8.30 7.72 27.57
C PRO A 66 -8.97 8.21 26.26
N PRO A 67 -10.19 7.72 25.94
CA PRO A 67 -10.90 8.08 24.70
C PRO A 67 -11.08 9.59 24.47
N TRP A 68 -11.35 10.34 25.55
CA TRP A 68 -11.52 11.79 25.50
C TRP A 68 -10.24 12.58 25.15
N SER A 69 -9.07 11.92 25.14
CA SER A 69 -7.80 12.52 24.73
C SER A 69 -7.70 12.88 23.23
N LEU A 70 -8.77 12.63 22.44
CA LEU A 70 -8.78 12.97 21.01
C LEU A 70 -8.58 14.47 20.75
N LEU A 71 -9.28 15.32 21.52
CA LEU A 71 -9.25 16.77 21.33
C LEU A 71 -8.18 17.46 22.18
N ARG A 72 -7.81 16.89 23.32
CA ARG A 72 -6.77 17.41 24.23
C ARG A 72 -5.77 16.33 24.62
N PRO A 73 -4.88 15.93 23.72
CA PRO A 73 -3.93 14.84 23.91
C PRO A 73 -2.71 15.25 24.75
N SER A 74 -2.91 15.72 25.97
CA SER A 74 -1.84 16.27 26.82
C SER A 74 -0.77 15.26 27.18
N LEU A 75 -1.15 13.98 27.40
CA LEU A 75 -0.17 12.91 27.64
C LEU A 75 0.70 12.66 26.41
N LEU A 76 0.09 12.57 25.22
CA LEU A 76 0.84 12.41 23.97
C LEU A 76 1.72 13.64 23.71
N ALA A 77 1.25 14.85 23.99
CA ALA A 77 2.04 16.06 23.83
C ALA A 77 3.31 16.05 24.72
N ARG A 78 3.21 15.51 25.95
CA ARG A 78 4.38 15.34 26.84
C ARG A 78 5.37 14.33 26.25
N GLU A 79 4.91 13.20 25.71
CA GLU A 79 5.79 12.22 25.07
C GLU A 79 6.46 12.80 23.82
N VAL A 80 5.71 13.53 22.98
CA VAL A 80 6.27 14.25 21.83
C VAL A 80 7.32 15.26 22.30
N ALA A 81 7.04 16.04 23.34
CA ALA A 81 8.00 17.01 23.88
C ALA A 81 9.28 16.34 24.43
N ARG A 82 9.19 15.12 25.00
CA ARG A 82 10.39 14.36 25.46
C ARG A 82 11.27 13.94 24.30
N VAL A 83 10.67 13.58 23.15
CA VAL A 83 11.43 13.28 21.94
C VAL A 83 12.04 14.53 21.34
N ALA A 84 11.42 15.71 21.56
CA ALA A 84 11.82 17.02 21.03
C ALA A 84 12.06 16.98 19.51
N PRO A 85 11.07 16.55 18.68
CA PRO A 85 11.26 16.43 17.25
C PRO A 85 11.17 17.80 16.55
N ASP A 86 11.91 17.96 15.44
CA ASP A 86 11.75 19.09 14.52
C ASP A 86 10.51 18.91 13.64
N VAL A 87 10.14 17.65 13.36
CA VAL A 87 9.00 17.28 12.52
C VAL A 87 8.21 16.17 13.19
N VAL A 88 6.89 16.32 13.26
CA VAL A 88 5.97 15.21 13.54
C VAL A 88 5.28 14.80 12.26
N HIS A 89 5.38 13.52 11.92
CA HIS A 89 4.73 12.92 10.77
C HIS A 89 3.63 11.95 11.24
N THR A 90 2.38 12.31 11.04
CA THR A 90 1.21 11.49 11.41
C THR A 90 0.75 10.64 10.23
N HIS A 91 0.25 9.42 10.51
CA HIS A 91 -0.23 8.49 9.50
C HIS A 91 -1.69 8.07 9.75
N SER A 92 -2.55 8.22 8.73
CA SER A 92 -3.96 7.78 8.75
C SER A 92 -4.71 8.11 10.05
N GLY A 93 -5.25 7.14 10.77
CA GLY A 93 -6.17 7.30 11.92
C GLY A 93 -5.64 8.08 13.14
N VAL A 94 -4.36 8.46 13.19
CA VAL A 94 -3.81 9.27 14.29
C VAL A 94 -3.72 10.78 13.96
N TRP A 95 -4.29 11.21 12.84
CA TRP A 95 -4.11 12.57 12.32
C TRP A 95 -4.44 13.66 13.33
N LEU A 96 -5.71 13.79 13.74
CA LEU A 96 -6.15 14.88 14.63
C LEU A 96 -5.41 14.85 15.98
N LYS A 97 -5.34 13.66 16.60
CA LYS A 97 -4.68 13.48 17.90
C LYS A 97 -3.20 13.84 17.82
N GLY A 98 -2.51 13.30 16.79
CA GLY A 98 -1.07 13.51 16.59
C GLY A 98 -0.73 14.96 16.24
N ALA A 99 -1.45 15.56 15.29
CA ALA A 99 -1.23 16.96 14.92
C ALA A 99 -1.52 17.94 16.10
N THR A 100 -2.57 17.65 16.88
CA THR A 100 -2.87 18.45 18.08
C THR A 100 -1.77 18.30 19.13
N ALA A 101 -1.31 17.09 19.42
CA ALA A 101 -0.22 16.84 20.36
C ALA A 101 1.08 17.52 19.92
N ALA A 102 1.41 17.45 18.64
CA ALA A 102 2.58 18.12 18.07
C ALA A 102 2.55 19.65 18.29
N ARG A 103 1.40 20.30 18.00
CA ARG A 103 1.26 21.73 18.23
C ARG A 103 1.30 22.11 19.71
N MET A 104 0.69 21.30 20.59
CA MET A 104 0.80 21.49 22.05
C MET A 104 2.23 21.35 22.56
N ALA A 105 3.03 20.49 21.94
CA ALA A 105 4.45 20.30 22.25
C ALA A 105 5.38 21.34 21.59
N GLY A 106 4.84 22.31 20.83
CA GLY A 106 5.62 23.35 20.16
C GLY A 106 6.41 22.87 18.94
N VAL A 107 6.04 21.73 18.35
CA VAL A 107 6.74 21.17 17.17
C VAL A 107 6.63 22.12 15.99
N PRO A 108 7.76 22.52 15.36
CA PRO A 108 7.75 23.51 14.29
C PRO A 108 6.99 23.05 13.04
N ARG A 109 7.09 21.76 12.71
CA ARG A 109 6.53 21.22 11.46
C ARG A 109 5.71 19.96 11.67
N VAL A 110 4.52 19.94 11.09
CA VAL A 110 3.61 18.79 11.12
C VAL A 110 3.29 18.36 9.69
N VAL A 111 3.63 17.11 9.37
CA VAL A 111 3.32 16.43 8.12
C VAL A 111 2.27 15.36 8.39
N HIS A 112 1.36 15.14 7.48
CA HIS A 112 0.41 14.02 7.54
C HIS A 112 0.45 13.24 6.23
N THR A 113 0.43 11.89 6.32
CA THR A 113 0.23 11.04 5.14
C THR A 113 -1.07 10.26 5.25
N GLU A 114 -1.91 10.44 4.24
CA GLU A 114 -3.11 9.63 4.04
C GLU A 114 -2.79 8.46 3.09
N HIS A 115 -3.00 7.22 3.59
CA HIS A 115 -2.67 5.99 2.87
C HIS A 115 -3.85 5.37 2.13
N GLY A 116 -5.06 5.80 2.44
CA GLY A 116 -6.30 5.33 1.83
C GLY A 116 -7.50 5.69 2.68
N ARG A 117 -8.66 5.79 2.06
CA ARG A 117 -9.89 6.19 2.75
C ARG A 117 -11.05 5.27 2.38
N ARG A 118 -12.03 5.22 3.28
CA ARG A 118 -13.33 4.62 2.98
C ARG A 118 -14.09 5.54 2.01
N SER A 119 -14.85 4.97 1.13
CA SER A 119 -15.73 5.75 0.24
C SER A 119 -17.15 5.19 0.35
N PRO A 120 -18.15 6.01 0.71
CA PRO A 120 -18.06 7.41 1.13
C PRO A 120 -17.41 7.59 2.50
N ASP A 121 -16.79 8.77 2.73
CA ASP A 121 -16.27 9.15 4.04
C ASP A 121 -17.42 9.42 5.01
N PRO A 122 -17.38 8.89 6.25
CA PRO A 122 -18.31 9.29 7.29
C PRO A 122 -18.25 10.81 7.54
N PRO A 123 -19.41 11.48 7.77
CA PRO A 123 -19.44 12.93 8.01
C PRO A 123 -18.58 13.38 9.20
N ASP A 124 -18.57 12.59 10.28
CA ASP A 124 -17.83 12.88 11.51
C ASP A 124 -16.31 12.87 11.24
N ASP A 125 -15.83 11.90 10.43
CA ASP A 125 -14.42 11.82 10.03
C ASP A 125 -14.00 13.09 9.27
N ARG A 126 -14.85 13.60 8.38
CA ARG A 126 -14.55 14.84 7.62
C ARG A 126 -14.39 16.06 8.52
N LEU A 127 -15.19 16.20 9.57
CA LEU A 127 -15.08 17.29 10.52
C LEU A 127 -13.78 17.22 11.31
N LEU A 128 -13.45 16.03 11.82
CA LEU A 128 -12.22 15.79 12.56
C LEU A 128 -10.97 16.03 11.70
N ASP A 129 -11.02 15.60 10.44
CA ASP A 129 -9.93 15.80 9.49
C ASP A 129 -9.73 17.27 9.11
N ARG A 130 -10.79 18.05 8.99
CA ARG A 130 -10.69 19.53 8.81
C ARG A 130 -10.01 20.20 9.99
N LEU A 131 -10.29 19.73 11.20
CA LEU A 131 -9.62 20.23 12.41
C LEU A 131 -8.15 19.81 12.45
N ALA A 132 -7.83 18.60 12.00
CA ALA A 132 -6.47 18.10 11.86
C ALA A 132 -5.68 18.89 10.81
N ALA A 133 -6.27 19.12 9.65
CA ALA A 133 -5.65 19.85 8.54
C ALA A 133 -5.25 21.28 8.93
N ARG A 134 -6.02 21.95 9.80
CA ARG A 134 -5.66 23.29 10.32
C ARG A 134 -4.41 23.28 11.19
N ARG A 135 -3.99 22.12 11.67
CA ARG A 135 -2.80 21.92 12.53
C ARG A 135 -1.64 21.27 11.77
N THR A 136 -1.82 21.05 10.48
CA THR A 136 -0.88 20.35 9.60
C THR A 136 -0.32 21.33 8.57
N ASP A 137 1.00 21.35 8.36
CA ASP A 137 1.64 22.22 7.38
C ASP A 137 1.50 21.69 5.97
N VAL A 138 1.54 20.35 5.82
CA VAL A 138 1.38 19.68 4.54
C VAL A 138 0.76 18.29 4.72
N THR A 139 -0.19 17.98 3.87
CA THR A 139 -0.79 16.64 3.77
C THR A 139 -0.23 15.95 2.53
N ALA A 140 0.38 14.78 2.71
CA ALA A 140 0.78 13.91 1.62
C ALA A 140 -0.34 12.91 1.32
N ALA A 141 -0.65 12.72 0.05
CA ALA A 141 -1.56 11.69 -0.43
C ALA A 141 -0.78 10.70 -1.29
N VAL A 142 -0.99 9.41 -1.08
CA VAL A 142 -0.23 8.37 -1.81
C VAL A 142 -0.66 8.20 -3.27
N SER A 143 -1.71 8.89 -3.72
CA SER A 143 -2.11 8.92 -5.13
C SER A 143 -2.77 10.25 -5.50
N ALA A 144 -2.78 10.58 -6.80
CA ALA A 144 -3.44 11.79 -7.30
C ALA A 144 -4.95 11.76 -7.05
N ALA A 145 -5.60 10.60 -7.22
CA ALA A 145 -7.02 10.42 -6.94
C ALA A 145 -7.35 10.72 -5.46
N LEU A 146 -6.51 10.25 -4.54
CA LEU A 146 -6.65 10.52 -3.12
C LEU A 146 -6.40 12.00 -2.80
N ALA A 147 -5.39 12.63 -3.41
CA ALA A 147 -5.12 14.06 -3.25
C ALA A 147 -6.31 14.92 -3.69
N ASP A 148 -6.92 14.58 -4.81
CA ASP A 148 -8.11 15.26 -5.31
C ASP A 148 -9.33 15.07 -4.41
N HIS A 149 -9.52 13.87 -3.87
CA HIS A 149 -10.55 13.59 -2.89
C HIS A 149 -10.36 14.44 -1.62
N LEU A 150 -9.13 14.50 -1.09
CA LEU A 150 -8.79 15.30 0.09
C LEU A 150 -9.05 16.80 -0.17
N ARG A 151 -8.58 17.34 -1.28
CA ARG A 151 -8.75 18.77 -1.63
C ARG A 151 -10.21 19.17 -1.77
N ARG A 152 -11.03 18.32 -2.40
CA ARG A 152 -12.45 18.63 -2.68
C ARG A 152 -13.36 18.39 -1.49
N GLY A 153 -13.14 17.31 -0.74
CA GLY A 153 -14.10 16.82 0.24
C GLY A 153 -13.70 16.97 1.70
N VAL A 154 -12.40 17.02 1.99
CA VAL A 154 -11.89 16.85 3.35
C VAL A 154 -11.21 18.09 3.88
N VAL A 155 -10.06 18.46 3.32
CA VAL A 155 -9.19 19.51 3.91
C VAL A 155 -9.47 20.92 3.36
N GLY A 156 -10.16 21.01 2.22
CA GLY A 156 -10.46 22.27 1.55
C GLY A 156 -9.32 22.78 0.66
N ARG A 157 -9.65 23.76 -0.22
CA ARG A 157 -8.76 24.24 -1.28
C ARG A 157 -7.50 24.97 -0.81
N ARG A 158 -7.49 25.49 0.42
CA ARG A 158 -6.35 26.26 0.98
C ARG A 158 -5.30 25.37 1.64
N ALA A 159 -5.61 24.11 1.93
CA ALA A 159 -4.65 23.20 2.52
C ALA A 159 -3.62 22.75 1.47
N ARG A 160 -2.35 22.71 1.87
CA ARG A 160 -1.28 22.17 1.03
C ARG A 160 -1.41 20.65 0.99
N VAL A 161 -1.73 20.10 -0.19
CA VAL A 161 -1.80 18.67 -0.44
C VAL A 161 -0.82 18.32 -1.54
N GLU A 162 0.16 17.47 -1.21
CA GLU A 162 1.19 16.97 -2.13
C GLU A 162 0.94 15.50 -2.47
N VAL A 163 1.32 15.08 -3.66
CA VAL A 163 1.24 13.66 -4.06
C VAL A 163 2.60 13.01 -3.86
N VAL A 164 2.67 12.07 -2.91
CA VAL A 164 3.87 11.26 -2.67
C VAL A 164 3.47 9.79 -2.78
N PRO A 165 3.59 9.18 -3.97
CA PRO A 165 3.28 7.76 -4.14
C PRO A 165 4.15 6.88 -3.25
N ASN A 166 3.60 5.75 -2.82
CA ASN A 166 4.41 4.72 -2.15
C ASN A 166 5.53 4.26 -3.08
N GLY A 167 6.67 3.92 -2.50
CA GLY A 167 7.80 3.33 -3.18
C GLY A 167 8.06 1.89 -2.76
N VAL A 168 8.83 1.18 -3.55
CA VAL A 168 9.30 -0.17 -3.27
C VAL A 168 10.80 -0.28 -3.50
N ASP A 169 11.47 -1.13 -2.70
CA ASP A 169 12.88 -1.48 -2.91
C ASP A 169 13.01 -2.44 -4.11
N THR A 170 13.40 -1.88 -5.26
CA THR A 170 13.58 -2.65 -6.51
C THR A 170 14.82 -3.54 -6.51
N GLY A 171 15.71 -3.38 -5.55
CA GLY A 171 16.86 -4.27 -5.32
C GLY A 171 16.44 -5.51 -4.50
N ALA A 172 15.64 -5.31 -3.46
CA ALA A 172 15.06 -6.39 -2.67
C ALA A 172 14.02 -7.16 -3.48
N PHE A 173 13.07 -6.46 -4.11
CA PHE A 173 12.06 -7.03 -5.01
C PHE A 173 12.56 -7.04 -6.45
N ARG A 174 13.13 -8.17 -6.84
CA ARG A 174 13.64 -8.42 -8.20
C ARG A 174 13.23 -9.80 -8.67
N PRO A 175 13.19 -10.08 -9.98
CA PRO A 175 12.94 -11.41 -10.49
C PRO A 175 13.89 -12.43 -9.88
N ARG A 176 13.36 -13.53 -9.40
CA ARG A 176 14.09 -14.66 -8.83
C ARG A 176 13.59 -15.94 -9.50
N GLY A 177 14.46 -16.92 -9.65
CA GLY A 177 14.06 -18.24 -10.09
C GLY A 177 13.19 -18.94 -9.04
N ASP A 178 12.18 -19.66 -9.50
CA ASP A 178 11.40 -20.57 -8.66
C ASP A 178 12.17 -21.89 -8.52
N ASP A 179 12.56 -22.24 -7.30
CA ASP A 179 13.20 -23.53 -6.98
C ASP A 179 12.16 -24.64 -6.74
N GLY A 180 10.88 -24.33 -6.87
CA GLY A 180 9.76 -25.22 -6.66
C GLY A 180 9.49 -25.57 -5.20
N ALA A 181 10.24 -25.03 -4.24
CA ALA A 181 10.06 -25.37 -2.82
C ALA A 181 8.68 -24.94 -2.32
N LEU A 182 8.27 -23.72 -2.62
CA LEU A 182 6.95 -23.22 -2.24
C LEU A 182 5.83 -23.97 -2.95
N ARG A 183 5.99 -24.29 -4.24
CA ARG A 183 4.99 -25.09 -4.97
C ARG A 183 4.80 -26.46 -4.33
N ARG A 184 5.89 -27.15 -3.94
CA ARG A 184 5.83 -28.43 -3.22
C ARG A 184 5.15 -28.30 -1.85
N GLU A 185 5.49 -27.26 -1.08
CA GLU A 185 4.87 -26.96 0.23
C GLU A 185 3.35 -26.82 0.11
N LEU A 186 2.89 -26.12 -0.94
CA LEU A 186 1.47 -25.83 -1.15
C LEU A 186 0.71 -26.90 -1.93
N GLY A 187 1.37 -28.00 -2.33
CA GLY A 187 0.78 -29.06 -3.14
C GLY A 187 0.38 -28.57 -4.54
N ILE A 188 1.16 -27.69 -5.14
CA ILE A 188 0.94 -27.13 -6.48
C ILE A 188 1.87 -27.86 -7.46
N ALA A 189 1.31 -28.38 -8.56
CA ALA A 189 2.11 -29.02 -9.60
C ALA A 189 3.12 -28.03 -10.21
N ALA A 190 4.30 -28.53 -10.61
CA ALA A 190 5.40 -27.72 -11.09
C ALA A 190 5.01 -26.86 -12.32
N ASP A 191 4.11 -27.36 -13.15
CA ASP A 191 3.64 -26.75 -14.39
C ASP A 191 2.25 -26.04 -14.24
N ALA A 192 1.68 -26.00 -13.02
CA ALA A 192 0.39 -25.37 -12.76
C ALA A 192 0.53 -23.84 -12.82
N PRO A 193 -0.35 -23.14 -13.55
CA PRO A 193 -0.42 -21.69 -13.52
C PRO A 193 -0.79 -21.18 -12.12
N VAL A 194 -0.03 -20.20 -11.60
CA VAL A 194 -0.26 -19.63 -10.27
C VAL A 194 -0.66 -18.16 -10.36
N LEU A 195 -1.87 -17.87 -9.88
CA LEU A 195 -2.36 -16.52 -9.62
C LEU A 195 -2.02 -16.18 -8.16
N LEU A 196 -1.34 -15.07 -7.92
CA LEU A 196 -0.95 -14.64 -6.58
C LEU A 196 -1.65 -13.33 -6.18
N SER A 197 -2.16 -13.30 -4.97
CA SER A 197 -2.57 -12.06 -4.31
C SER A 197 -1.98 -11.97 -2.90
N VAL A 198 -1.52 -10.79 -2.51
CA VAL A 198 -0.95 -10.52 -1.18
C VAL A 198 -1.71 -9.38 -0.52
N GLY A 199 -2.28 -9.61 0.66
CA GLY A 199 -2.99 -8.58 1.40
C GLY A 199 -3.92 -9.12 2.48
N ARG A 200 -4.38 -8.22 3.38
CA ARG A 200 -5.30 -8.57 4.48
C ARG A 200 -6.65 -9.06 3.96
N LEU A 201 -7.18 -10.12 4.54
CA LEU A 201 -8.50 -10.66 4.17
C LEU A 201 -9.62 -9.78 4.76
N GLU A 202 -9.77 -8.59 4.17
CA GLU A 202 -10.76 -7.58 4.55
C GLU A 202 -11.74 -7.29 3.39
N PRO A 203 -12.96 -6.81 3.68
CA PRO A 203 -13.98 -6.54 2.65
C PRO A 203 -13.51 -5.57 1.55
N VAL A 204 -12.64 -4.62 1.88
CA VAL A 204 -12.10 -3.63 0.92
C VAL A 204 -11.23 -4.27 -0.15
N LYS A 205 -10.58 -5.42 0.13
CA LYS A 205 -9.74 -6.16 -0.81
C LYS A 205 -10.54 -6.99 -1.81
N GLY A 206 -11.85 -7.22 -1.55
CA GLY A 206 -12.77 -7.80 -2.51
C GLY A 206 -12.49 -9.26 -2.89
N TYR A 207 -11.79 -10.05 -2.07
CA TYR A 207 -11.39 -11.43 -2.38
C TYR A 207 -12.54 -12.36 -2.78
N ALA A 208 -13.78 -12.06 -2.34
CA ALA A 208 -14.94 -12.80 -2.82
C ALA A 208 -15.16 -12.69 -4.34
N VAL A 209 -14.70 -11.60 -4.98
CA VAL A 209 -14.70 -11.45 -6.45
C VAL A 209 -13.69 -12.41 -7.08
N MET A 210 -12.49 -12.57 -6.51
CA MET A 210 -11.49 -13.53 -6.97
C MET A 210 -12.00 -14.97 -6.90
N VAL A 211 -12.67 -15.32 -5.78
CA VAL A 211 -13.23 -16.69 -5.61
C VAL A 211 -14.31 -16.97 -6.66
N ARG A 212 -15.17 -16.00 -6.97
CA ARG A 212 -16.13 -16.12 -8.08
C ARG A 212 -15.45 -16.19 -9.44
N ALA A 213 -14.40 -15.37 -9.65
CA ALA A 213 -13.63 -15.39 -10.88
C ALA A 213 -12.96 -16.77 -11.16
N LEU A 214 -12.60 -17.53 -10.12
CA LEU A 214 -12.17 -18.93 -10.30
C LEU A 214 -13.28 -19.82 -10.86
N ALA A 215 -14.52 -19.63 -10.41
CA ALA A 215 -15.65 -20.37 -10.96
C ALA A 215 -15.96 -19.97 -12.41
N ASP A 216 -15.92 -18.65 -12.70
CA ASP A 216 -16.10 -18.12 -14.06
C ASP A 216 -14.99 -18.61 -15.01
N LEU A 217 -13.73 -18.71 -14.51
CA LEU A 217 -12.61 -19.24 -15.28
C LEU A 217 -12.83 -20.71 -15.69
N ARG A 218 -13.49 -21.52 -14.84
CA ARG A 218 -13.85 -22.91 -15.18
C ARG A 218 -14.83 -23.00 -16.34
N ALA A 219 -15.76 -22.07 -16.43
CA ALA A 219 -16.70 -21.99 -17.54
C ALA A 219 -16.04 -21.46 -18.81
N LEU A 220 -15.16 -20.46 -18.68
CA LEU A 220 -14.51 -19.76 -19.80
C LEU A 220 -13.37 -20.59 -20.42
N ALA A 221 -12.51 -21.19 -19.59
CA ALA A 221 -11.31 -21.91 -20.00
C ALA A 221 -11.09 -23.17 -19.16
N PRO A 222 -11.89 -24.25 -19.36
CA PRO A 222 -11.90 -25.43 -18.49
C PRO A 222 -10.53 -26.10 -18.33
N ALA A 223 -9.79 -26.26 -19.43
CA ALA A 223 -8.48 -26.89 -19.44
C ALA A 223 -7.44 -26.12 -18.64
N LEU A 224 -7.48 -24.77 -18.69
CA LEU A 224 -6.64 -23.87 -17.91
C LEU A 224 -7.04 -23.91 -16.45
N ALA A 225 -8.32 -23.79 -16.16
CA ALA A 225 -8.87 -23.77 -14.80
C ALA A 225 -8.65 -25.07 -14.03
N ALA A 226 -8.60 -26.21 -14.72
CA ALA A 226 -8.30 -27.53 -14.11
C ALA A 226 -6.91 -27.56 -13.45
N ARG A 227 -6.00 -26.70 -13.86
CA ARG A 227 -4.60 -26.67 -13.41
C ARG A 227 -4.25 -25.43 -12.61
N ALA A 228 -4.96 -24.30 -12.86
CA ALA A 228 -4.65 -23.01 -12.25
C ALA A 228 -4.96 -23.00 -10.76
N VAL A 229 -4.07 -22.40 -9.97
CA VAL A 229 -4.22 -22.23 -8.53
C VAL A 229 -4.17 -20.74 -8.17
N LEU A 230 -5.13 -20.29 -7.37
CA LEU A 230 -5.11 -18.98 -6.74
C LEU A 230 -4.51 -19.09 -5.33
N VAL A 231 -3.36 -18.48 -5.15
CA VAL A 231 -2.69 -18.35 -3.85
C VAL A 231 -2.97 -16.98 -3.28
N VAL A 232 -3.51 -16.90 -2.07
CA VAL A 232 -3.75 -15.67 -1.35
C VAL A 232 -2.95 -15.69 -0.06
N ALA A 233 -1.93 -14.84 0.01
CA ALA A 233 -1.11 -14.65 1.20
C ALA A 233 -1.65 -13.47 2.04
N GLY A 234 -1.98 -13.76 3.27
CA GLY A 234 -2.54 -12.82 4.25
C GLY A 234 -3.63 -13.46 5.10
N ASP A 235 -4.05 -12.74 6.12
CA ASP A 235 -5.10 -13.18 7.03
C ASP A 235 -6.08 -12.04 7.33
N GLY A 236 -7.23 -12.37 7.92
CA GLY A 236 -8.25 -11.39 8.28
C GLY A 236 -9.64 -11.98 8.47
N ALA A 237 -10.59 -11.11 8.79
CA ALA A 237 -11.94 -11.50 9.18
C ALA A 237 -12.73 -12.24 8.07
N GLU A 238 -12.38 -12.06 6.80
CA GLU A 238 -13.07 -12.68 5.66
C GLU A 238 -12.67 -14.15 5.43
N ARG A 239 -11.63 -14.69 6.08
CA ARG A 239 -11.11 -16.05 5.81
C ARG A 239 -12.21 -17.12 5.74
N ARG A 240 -12.98 -17.28 6.83
CA ARG A 240 -14.04 -18.31 6.91
C ARG A 240 -15.10 -18.15 5.83
N ARG A 241 -15.45 -16.88 5.52
CA ARG A 241 -16.41 -16.57 4.46
C ARG A 241 -15.92 -16.95 3.08
N LEU A 242 -14.62 -16.69 2.80
CA LEU A 242 -13.98 -17.04 1.52
C LEU A 242 -13.87 -18.55 1.34
N GLU A 243 -13.50 -19.29 2.38
CA GLU A 243 -13.48 -20.76 2.39
C GLU A 243 -14.87 -21.36 2.14
N SER A 244 -15.91 -20.83 2.80
CA SER A 244 -17.30 -21.27 2.58
C SER A 244 -17.76 -20.96 1.16
N LEU A 245 -17.45 -19.78 0.63
CA LEU A 245 -17.79 -19.41 -0.73
C LEU A 245 -17.08 -20.30 -1.76
N ALA A 246 -15.80 -20.60 -1.56
CA ALA A 246 -15.04 -21.49 -2.45
C ALA A 246 -15.67 -22.90 -2.52
N ARG A 247 -16.04 -23.47 -1.37
CA ARG A 247 -16.73 -24.75 -1.31
C ARG A 247 -18.11 -24.71 -2.01
N SER A 248 -18.89 -23.66 -1.78
CA SER A 248 -20.24 -23.53 -2.40
C SER A 248 -20.16 -23.40 -3.93
N LEU A 249 -19.05 -22.89 -4.47
CA LEU A 249 -18.79 -22.77 -5.91
C LEU A 249 -17.97 -23.96 -6.46
N GLY A 250 -17.56 -24.91 -5.62
CA GLY A 250 -16.76 -26.07 -6.00
C GLY A 250 -15.35 -25.72 -6.49
N VAL A 251 -14.76 -24.61 -6.02
CA VAL A 251 -13.41 -24.14 -6.44
C VAL A 251 -12.39 -24.16 -5.29
N ASP A 252 -12.74 -24.77 -4.16
CA ASP A 252 -11.88 -24.86 -2.98
C ASP A 252 -10.56 -25.59 -3.26
N ALA A 253 -10.55 -26.60 -4.14
CA ALA A 253 -9.34 -27.29 -4.57
C ALA A 253 -8.35 -26.37 -5.34
N ALA A 254 -8.83 -25.29 -5.97
CA ALA A 254 -8.02 -24.33 -6.70
C ALA A 254 -7.61 -23.10 -5.87
N LEU A 255 -8.07 -23.00 -4.60
CA LEU A 255 -7.79 -21.86 -3.72
C LEU A 255 -6.82 -22.28 -2.60
N ARG A 256 -5.80 -21.46 -2.35
CA ARG A 256 -4.88 -21.59 -1.21
C ARG A 256 -4.89 -20.30 -0.40
N LEU A 257 -5.59 -20.26 0.75
CA LEU A 257 -5.50 -19.20 1.74
C LEU A 257 -4.38 -19.55 2.73
N ILE A 258 -3.16 -19.10 2.46
CA ILE A 258 -1.95 -19.58 3.12
C ILE A 258 -1.59 -18.82 4.41
N GLY A 259 -2.42 -17.86 4.81
CA GLY A 259 -2.14 -17.03 5.98
C GLY A 259 -1.04 -16.02 5.73
N TRP A 260 -0.55 -15.44 6.82
CA TRP A 260 0.56 -14.50 6.75
C TRP A 260 1.87 -15.22 6.39
N ARG A 261 2.65 -14.59 5.50
CA ARG A 261 3.97 -15.09 5.06
C ARG A 261 4.99 -13.96 5.11
N ASP A 262 6.24 -14.31 5.49
CA ASP A 262 7.38 -13.39 5.48
C ASP A 262 8.23 -13.55 4.21
N ASP A 263 8.18 -14.72 3.62
CA ASP A 263 8.91 -15.10 2.43
C ASP A 263 8.21 -14.64 1.13
N VAL A 264 7.78 -13.37 1.12
CA VAL A 264 7.05 -12.77 -0.01
C VAL A 264 7.82 -12.92 -1.33
N HIS A 265 9.15 -12.95 -1.26
CA HIS A 265 10.00 -13.20 -2.45
C HIS A 265 9.80 -14.58 -3.06
N ALA A 266 9.62 -15.62 -2.24
CA ALA A 266 9.32 -16.98 -2.72
C ALA A 266 7.92 -17.04 -3.35
N LEU A 267 6.94 -16.30 -2.77
CA LEU A 267 5.61 -16.18 -3.35
C LEU A 267 5.66 -15.57 -4.75
N HIS A 268 6.41 -14.49 -4.94
CA HIS A 268 6.55 -13.85 -6.25
C HIS A 268 7.28 -14.75 -7.24
N ALA A 269 8.31 -15.47 -6.81
CA ALA A 269 9.07 -16.38 -7.68
C ALA A 269 8.21 -17.55 -8.19
N ALA A 270 7.28 -18.05 -7.37
CA ALA A 270 6.40 -19.16 -7.71
C ALA A 270 5.18 -18.77 -8.54
N ALA A 271 4.91 -17.49 -8.73
CA ALA A 271 3.69 -16.99 -9.37
C ALA A 271 3.89 -16.62 -10.85
N ASP A 272 2.82 -16.72 -11.64
CA ASP A 272 2.76 -16.32 -13.04
C ASP A 272 2.10 -14.95 -13.23
N VAL A 273 1.07 -14.65 -12.42
CA VAL A 273 0.28 -13.42 -12.49
C VAL A 273 0.03 -12.92 -11.08
N PHE A 274 0.25 -11.65 -10.85
CA PHE A 274 -0.20 -10.96 -9.63
C PHE A 274 -1.58 -10.35 -9.84
N THR A 275 -2.48 -10.52 -8.87
CA THR A 275 -3.86 -10.06 -9.03
C THR A 275 -4.42 -9.36 -7.80
N LEU A 276 -5.22 -8.31 -8.03
CA LEU A 276 -5.99 -7.60 -7.01
C LEU A 276 -7.44 -7.43 -7.46
N SER A 277 -8.39 -7.65 -6.55
CA SER A 277 -9.83 -7.43 -6.76
C SER A 277 -10.39 -6.32 -5.87
N SER A 278 -9.54 -5.46 -5.38
CA SER A 278 -9.88 -4.42 -4.40
C SER A 278 -11.02 -3.51 -4.87
N ARG A 279 -11.79 -3.02 -3.90
CA ARG A 279 -12.84 -2.00 -4.08
C ARG A 279 -12.30 -0.58 -3.95
N SER A 280 -11.19 -0.44 -3.24
CA SER A 280 -10.49 0.84 -3.05
C SER A 280 -9.02 0.56 -2.73
N GLU A 281 -8.13 1.36 -3.30
CA GLU A 281 -6.69 1.35 -3.04
C GLU A 281 -6.16 2.79 -3.01
N GLY A 282 -5.14 3.03 -2.19
CA GLY A 282 -4.30 4.21 -2.31
C GLY A 282 -3.29 4.01 -3.44
N THR A 283 -2.05 3.65 -3.07
CA THR A 283 -1.06 3.01 -3.95
C THR A 283 -0.72 1.68 -3.32
N SER A 284 -1.09 0.58 -3.97
CA SER A 284 -0.91 -0.76 -3.41
C SER A 284 0.56 -1.14 -3.36
N VAL A 285 1.11 -1.31 -2.15
CA VAL A 285 2.50 -1.73 -1.95
C VAL A 285 2.73 -3.13 -2.52
N SER A 286 1.81 -4.08 -2.27
CA SER A 286 1.94 -5.45 -2.81
C SER A 286 1.90 -5.50 -4.34
N LEU A 287 1.19 -4.58 -5.00
CA LEU A 287 1.25 -4.42 -6.46
C LEU A 287 2.64 -3.93 -6.92
N LEU A 288 3.19 -2.93 -6.23
CA LEU A 288 4.54 -2.43 -6.53
C LEU A 288 5.60 -3.51 -6.33
N GLU A 289 5.51 -4.29 -5.25
CA GLU A 289 6.41 -5.41 -4.94
C GLU A 289 6.35 -6.49 -6.05
N ALA A 290 5.15 -6.88 -6.46
CA ALA A 290 4.95 -7.86 -7.51
C ALA A 290 5.46 -7.39 -8.88
N MET A 291 5.17 -6.14 -9.26
CA MET A 291 5.68 -5.54 -10.49
C MET A 291 7.22 -5.42 -10.47
N ALA A 292 7.81 -5.02 -9.34
CA ALA A 292 9.27 -4.99 -9.17
C ALA A 292 9.89 -6.38 -9.26
N ALA A 293 9.21 -7.41 -8.74
CA ALA A 293 9.60 -8.81 -8.85
C ALA A 293 9.42 -9.39 -10.27
N GLY A 294 8.86 -8.63 -11.21
CA GLY A 294 8.69 -9.06 -12.61
C GLY A 294 7.45 -9.91 -12.85
N LEU A 295 6.38 -9.70 -12.08
CA LEU A 295 5.09 -10.34 -12.34
C LEU A 295 4.20 -9.47 -13.23
N CYS A 296 3.45 -10.12 -14.12
CA CYS A 296 2.38 -9.50 -14.88
C CYS A 296 1.21 -9.17 -13.96
N PRO A 297 0.79 -7.91 -13.85
CA PRO A 297 -0.34 -7.52 -13.01
C PRO A 297 -1.67 -7.70 -13.74
N VAL A 298 -2.70 -8.19 -13.03
CA VAL A 298 -4.12 -8.13 -13.44
C VAL A 298 -4.90 -7.60 -12.24
N VAL A 299 -5.34 -6.34 -12.28
CA VAL A 299 -5.88 -5.65 -11.11
C VAL A 299 -7.11 -4.83 -11.43
N THR A 300 -7.95 -4.60 -10.43
CA THR A 300 -9.13 -3.73 -10.56
C THR A 300 -8.73 -2.26 -10.77
N ASP A 301 -9.48 -1.57 -11.65
CA ASP A 301 -9.36 -0.13 -11.91
C ASP A 301 -10.01 0.67 -10.77
N VAL A 302 -9.28 0.76 -9.65
CA VAL A 302 -9.72 1.51 -8.46
C VAL A 302 -8.56 2.29 -7.85
N GLY A 303 -8.87 3.46 -7.32
CA GLY A 303 -7.91 4.29 -6.59
C GLY A 303 -6.67 4.63 -7.40
N GLY A 304 -5.49 4.25 -6.91
CA GLY A 304 -4.20 4.52 -7.55
C GLY A 304 -3.75 3.46 -8.56
N ASN A 305 -4.48 2.35 -8.75
CA ASN A 305 -4.02 1.23 -9.59
C ASN A 305 -3.75 1.62 -11.04
N ALA A 306 -4.65 2.43 -11.66
CA ALA A 306 -4.45 2.94 -13.02
C ALA A 306 -3.17 3.79 -13.15
N ALA A 307 -2.89 4.63 -12.15
CA ALA A 307 -1.66 5.42 -12.13
C ALA A 307 -0.40 4.55 -11.94
N VAL A 308 -0.50 3.45 -11.19
CA VAL A 308 0.59 2.48 -11.01
C VAL A 308 0.86 1.75 -12.31
N LEU A 309 -0.15 1.20 -12.97
CA LEU A 309 0.03 0.47 -14.23
C LEU A 309 0.48 1.37 -15.38
N GLY A 310 -0.07 2.57 -15.48
CA GLY A 310 0.19 3.48 -16.58
C GLY A 310 -0.48 3.06 -17.89
N PRO A 311 -0.24 3.82 -18.97
CA PRO A 311 -0.89 3.57 -20.26
C PRO A 311 -0.44 2.24 -20.90
N GLU A 312 0.80 1.83 -20.69
CA GLU A 312 1.38 0.62 -21.28
C GLU A 312 0.68 -0.66 -20.80
N LEU A 313 0.23 -0.66 -19.55
CA LEU A 313 -0.44 -1.80 -18.90
C LEU A 313 -1.93 -1.55 -18.64
N ALA A 314 -2.53 -0.53 -19.28
CA ALA A 314 -3.94 -0.20 -19.07
C ALA A 314 -4.88 -1.37 -19.45
N HIS A 315 -4.50 -2.23 -20.39
CA HIS A 315 -5.22 -3.44 -20.79
C HIS A 315 -5.27 -4.53 -19.70
N ARG A 316 -4.47 -4.40 -18.63
CA ARG A 316 -4.47 -5.26 -17.45
C ARG A 316 -5.36 -4.75 -16.30
N LEU A 317 -5.99 -3.59 -16.50
CA LEU A 317 -7.02 -3.08 -15.59
C LEU A 317 -8.37 -3.73 -15.90
N VAL A 318 -9.07 -4.14 -14.85
CA VAL A 318 -10.42 -4.71 -14.96
C VAL A 318 -11.41 -3.90 -14.12
N PRO A 319 -12.69 -3.81 -14.54
CA PRO A 319 -13.71 -3.12 -13.75
C PRO A 319 -13.84 -3.73 -12.34
N GLY A 320 -13.96 -2.87 -11.32
CA GLY A 320 -14.13 -3.30 -9.94
C GLY A 320 -15.42 -4.12 -9.74
N GLY A 321 -15.34 -5.20 -8.93
CA GLY A 321 -16.49 -6.03 -8.59
C GLY A 321 -16.99 -6.97 -9.68
N ARG A 322 -16.32 -7.08 -10.83
CA ARG A 322 -16.70 -7.92 -11.97
C ARG A 322 -15.85 -9.19 -12.03
N ALA A 323 -16.39 -10.29 -11.53
CA ALA A 323 -15.70 -11.58 -11.49
C ALA A 323 -15.40 -12.11 -12.90
N GLU A 324 -16.37 -12.02 -13.82
CA GLU A 324 -16.23 -12.44 -15.21
C GLU A 324 -15.08 -11.69 -15.94
N SER A 325 -14.98 -10.36 -15.74
CA SER A 325 -13.91 -9.57 -16.32
C SER A 325 -12.54 -9.97 -15.78
N LEU A 326 -12.46 -10.28 -14.48
CA LEU A 326 -11.24 -10.74 -13.85
C LEU A 326 -10.83 -12.13 -14.38
N ALA A 327 -11.78 -13.06 -14.51
CA ALA A 327 -11.57 -14.37 -15.08
C ALA A 327 -11.06 -14.30 -16.53
N ALA A 328 -11.68 -13.46 -17.36
CA ALA A 328 -11.26 -13.24 -18.75
C ALA A 328 -9.84 -12.67 -18.85
N ALA A 329 -9.49 -11.71 -17.99
CA ALA A 329 -8.14 -11.14 -17.94
C ALA A 329 -7.10 -12.18 -17.47
N TRP A 330 -7.43 -13.04 -16.50
CA TRP A 330 -6.58 -14.16 -16.10
C TRP A 330 -6.38 -15.16 -17.24
N ALA A 331 -7.48 -15.57 -17.90
CA ALA A 331 -7.40 -16.48 -19.03
C ALA A 331 -6.48 -15.92 -20.13
N GLY A 332 -6.63 -14.64 -20.49
CA GLY A 332 -5.79 -13.98 -21.49
C GLY A 332 -4.32 -13.91 -21.09
N ALA A 333 -4.03 -13.58 -19.80
CA ALA A 333 -2.65 -13.52 -19.32
C ALA A 333 -1.98 -14.91 -19.28
N LEU A 334 -2.72 -15.94 -18.88
CA LEU A 334 -2.19 -17.31 -18.75
C LEU A 334 -2.09 -18.04 -20.09
N ALA A 335 -2.99 -17.74 -21.04
CA ALA A 335 -2.97 -18.35 -22.39
C ALA A 335 -1.83 -17.82 -23.28
N HIS A 336 -1.26 -16.65 -22.99
CA HIS A 336 -0.26 -16.00 -23.83
C HIS A 336 1.03 -15.69 -23.06
N PRO A 337 1.91 -16.71 -22.81
CA PRO A 337 3.12 -16.54 -21.99
C PRO A 337 4.08 -15.45 -22.50
N ALA A 338 4.23 -15.28 -23.81
CA ALA A 338 5.10 -14.25 -24.39
C ALA A 338 4.59 -12.82 -24.07
N ALA A 339 3.31 -12.54 -24.32
CA ALA A 339 2.72 -11.25 -23.98
C ALA A 339 2.72 -11.00 -22.47
N ARG A 340 2.50 -12.04 -21.65
CA ARG A 340 2.64 -11.95 -20.20
C ARG A 340 4.05 -11.55 -19.76
N ALA A 341 5.09 -12.08 -20.41
CA ALA A 341 6.47 -11.74 -20.11
C ALA A 341 6.82 -10.29 -20.54
N GLU A 342 6.29 -9.83 -21.66
CA GLU A 342 6.41 -8.42 -22.10
C GLU A 342 5.77 -7.47 -21.10
N ASP A 343 4.55 -7.76 -20.65
CA ASP A 343 3.86 -6.98 -19.63
C ASP A 343 4.60 -6.99 -18.27
N ALA A 344 5.18 -8.10 -17.88
CA ALA A 344 5.99 -8.21 -16.68
C ALA A 344 7.26 -7.33 -16.76
N ALA A 345 7.91 -7.30 -17.91
CA ALA A 345 9.06 -6.43 -18.17
C ALA A 345 8.67 -4.94 -18.13
N ALA A 346 7.55 -4.58 -18.77
CA ALA A 346 7.00 -3.22 -18.74
C ALA A 346 6.62 -2.80 -17.31
N ALA A 347 6.00 -3.69 -16.54
CA ALA A 347 5.64 -3.47 -15.14
C ALA A 347 6.88 -3.17 -14.29
N ARG A 348 7.94 -3.97 -14.42
CA ARG A 348 9.20 -3.76 -13.71
C ARG A 348 9.87 -2.45 -14.09
N ALA A 349 9.98 -2.15 -15.39
CA ALA A 349 10.58 -0.91 -15.88
C ALA A 349 9.85 0.32 -15.31
N ARG A 350 8.51 0.26 -15.29
CA ARG A 350 7.68 1.33 -14.76
C ARG A 350 7.90 1.56 -13.26
N VAL A 351 7.93 0.50 -12.46
CA VAL A 351 8.19 0.64 -11.01
C VAL A 351 9.58 1.20 -10.77
N GLY A 352 10.60 0.73 -11.46
CA GLY A 352 11.96 1.25 -11.36
C GLY A 352 12.07 2.73 -11.69
N GLY A 353 11.32 3.21 -12.70
CA GLY A 353 11.35 4.61 -13.12
C GLY A 353 10.50 5.56 -12.28
N HIS A 354 9.43 5.07 -11.61
CA HIS A 354 8.43 5.97 -11.02
C HIS A 354 8.12 5.72 -9.55
N PHE A 355 8.38 4.52 -9.04
CA PHE A 355 7.94 4.08 -7.72
C PHE A 355 9.08 3.48 -6.88
N SER A 356 10.31 3.96 -7.04
CA SER A 356 11.42 3.52 -6.19
C SER A 356 11.25 4.07 -4.77
N ALA A 357 11.67 3.28 -3.79
CA ALA A 357 11.65 3.70 -2.39
C ALA A 357 12.60 4.88 -2.13
N ASP A 358 13.69 4.99 -2.89
CA ASP A 358 14.64 6.12 -2.78
C ASP A 358 13.98 7.43 -3.19
N ALA A 359 13.29 7.46 -4.36
CA ALA A 359 12.55 8.64 -4.80
C ALA A 359 11.42 9.03 -3.85
N MET A 360 10.77 8.05 -3.20
CA MET A 360 9.79 8.31 -2.15
C MET A 360 10.46 8.96 -0.93
N ALA A 361 11.59 8.43 -0.46
CA ALA A 361 12.32 8.97 0.69
C ALA A 361 12.79 10.42 0.45
N GLU A 362 13.34 10.72 -0.73
CA GLU A 362 13.71 12.09 -1.13
C GLU A 362 12.53 13.07 -1.07
N ARG A 363 11.35 12.66 -1.55
CA ARG A 363 10.14 13.49 -1.50
C ARG A 363 9.70 13.77 -0.07
N TYR A 364 9.73 12.76 0.81
CA TYR A 364 9.40 12.97 2.22
C TYR A 364 10.43 13.83 2.91
N GLU A 365 11.73 13.70 2.62
CA GLU A 365 12.76 14.58 3.16
C GLU A 365 12.52 16.04 2.74
N ALA A 366 12.18 16.30 1.48
CA ALA A 366 11.78 17.64 1.02
C ALA A 366 10.57 18.18 1.79
N LEU A 367 9.56 17.33 2.07
CA LEU A 367 8.44 17.70 2.92
C LEU A 367 8.88 18.06 4.33
N TYR A 368 9.80 17.31 4.93
CA TYR A 368 10.31 17.59 6.28
C TYR A 368 11.09 18.89 6.33
N ARG A 369 11.84 19.23 5.29
CA ARG A 369 12.61 20.48 5.19
C ARG A 369 11.79 21.70 4.78
N GLY A 370 10.57 21.50 4.31
CA GLY A 370 9.74 22.59 3.77
C GLY A 370 10.13 23.00 2.36
N GLU A 371 10.90 22.20 1.70
CA GLU A 371 11.38 22.38 0.33
C GLU A 371 10.32 22.01 -0.70
N PRO A 372 10.45 22.45 -1.97
CA PRO A 372 9.64 21.93 -3.06
C PRO A 372 9.83 20.42 -3.21
N VAL A 373 8.72 19.68 -3.32
CA VAL A 373 8.78 18.24 -3.54
C VAL A 373 9.29 17.96 -4.96
N PRO A 374 10.34 17.14 -5.14
CA PRO A 374 10.81 16.75 -6.45
C PRO A 374 9.65 16.18 -7.28
N ALA A 375 9.47 16.68 -8.49
CA ALA A 375 8.41 16.20 -9.38
C ALA A 375 8.54 14.68 -9.53
N ALA A 376 7.43 13.95 -9.38
CA ALA A 376 7.37 12.60 -9.91
C ALA A 376 7.76 12.70 -11.39
N VAL A 377 8.67 11.84 -11.88
CA VAL A 377 9.05 11.85 -13.29
C VAL A 377 7.78 11.96 -14.11
N ARG A 378 7.62 13.07 -14.83
CA ARG A 378 6.37 13.36 -15.54
C ARG A 378 6.21 12.28 -16.62
N VAL A 379 5.26 11.38 -16.41
CA VAL A 379 4.67 10.67 -17.53
C VAL A 379 3.98 11.74 -18.35
N ARG A 380 4.51 12.02 -19.55
CA ARG A 380 3.84 12.92 -20.51
C ARG A 380 2.44 12.36 -20.74
N GLY A 381 1.45 13.16 -20.36
CA GLY A 381 0.07 12.78 -20.19
C GLY A 381 -0.56 12.19 -21.43
N ALA A 382 -1.45 11.25 -21.20
CA ALA A 382 -2.61 11.09 -22.04
C ALA A 382 -3.40 12.41 -22.01
N ARG A 383 -3.62 12.98 -23.20
CA ARG A 383 -4.50 14.13 -23.42
C ARG A 383 -5.87 13.80 -22.82
N GLN A 384 -6.35 14.68 -21.95
CA GLN A 384 -7.79 14.80 -21.71
C GLN A 384 -8.42 15.25 -23.02
N GLU A 385 -8.86 14.31 -23.82
CA GLU A 385 -9.85 14.57 -24.87
C GLU A 385 -11.22 14.20 -24.34
N ALA A 386 -11.91 15.25 -23.96
CA ALA A 386 -13.30 15.55 -24.12
C ALA A 386 -14.32 14.40 -24.05
N LEU A 387 -15.01 14.34 -22.90
CA LEU A 387 -16.43 14.03 -22.89
C LEU A 387 -17.19 15.39 -22.83
N ARG A 388 -17.59 15.85 -23.99
CA ARG A 388 -18.75 16.73 -24.17
C ARG A 388 -19.99 15.88 -24.41
#